data_321990c7193f6d29ee722da5bb87bad8
#
_entry.id   321990c7193f6d29ee722da5bb87bad8
#
_cell.length_a   1.000
_cell.length_b   1.000
_cell.length_c   1.000
_cell.angle_alpha   90.00
_cell.angle_beta   90.00
_cell.angle_gamma   90.00
#
_symmetry.space_group_name_H-M   'P 1'
#
loop_
_entity.id
_entity.type
_entity.pdbx_description
1 polymer ?
#
loop_
_entity_poly.entity_id
_entity_poly.type
_entity_poly.pdbx_seq_one_letter_code
_entity_poly.pdbx_strand_id
1 'polypeptide(L)'
;MIVVDNSVFIDLIFEYNRERTEQADTLFEILEENEIPILEPKVFRVELIGQLVRRKNKDIALTVAEKFFSEINFIDNSEIYNVAFLIAFETGSRAIDSFYIAASKIKNAILVSIDKIQVESARKFGVEAYYLLEECEKVKKRISNRI
;
A
#
# COMPACT_ATOMS: atom_id res chain seq x y z
N MET A 1 4.19 11.01 -4.38
CA MET A 1 4.61 9.66 -3.97
C MET A 1 3.56 9.05 -3.04
N ILE A 2 3.24 7.81 -3.22
CA ILE A 2 2.19 7.13 -2.49
C ILE A 2 2.65 5.75 -2.04
N VAL A 3 2.24 5.33 -0.83
CA VAL A 3 2.37 3.96 -0.35
C VAL A 3 0.98 3.33 -0.40
N VAL A 4 0.88 2.16 -1.04
CA VAL A 4 -0.38 1.44 -1.20
C VAL A 4 -0.25 0.09 -0.49
N ASP A 5 -1.15 -0.19 0.45
CA ASP A 5 -1.12 -1.45 1.17
C ASP A 5 -1.31 -2.64 0.23
N ASN A 6 -0.67 -3.76 0.54
CA ASN A 6 -0.76 -4.99 -0.25
C ASN A 6 -2.20 -5.42 -0.53
N SER A 7 -3.11 -5.22 0.42
CA SER A 7 -4.51 -5.59 0.27
C SER A 7 -5.18 -4.96 -0.95
N VAL A 8 -4.79 -3.75 -1.32
CA VAL A 8 -5.33 -3.07 -2.51
C VAL A 8 -4.85 -3.75 -3.79
N PHE A 9 -3.59 -4.19 -3.83
CA PHE A 9 -3.06 -4.97 -4.95
C PHE A 9 -3.79 -6.30 -5.11
N ILE A 10 -4.13 -6.96 -4.01
CA ILE A 10 -4.87 -8.22 -4.06
C ILE A 10 -6.27 -8.00 -4.64
N ASP A 11 -6.95 -6.92 -4.26
CA ASP A 11 -8.24 -6.57 -4.84
C ASP A 11 -8.14 -6.21 -6.33
N LEU A 12 -7.01 -5.64 -6.75
CA LEU A 12 -6.76 -5.36 -8.17
C LEU A 12 -6.56 -6.65 -8.98
N ILE A 13 -5.82 -7.60 -8.43
CA ILE A 13 -5.44 -8.83 -9.14
C ILE A 13 -6.57 -9.85 -9.14
N PHE A 14 -7.32 -9.96 -8.04
CA PHE A 14 -8.38 -10.96 -7.86
C PHE A 14 -9.73 -10.30 -7.58
N GLU A 15 -10.74 -10.65 -8.36
CA GLU A 15 -12.08 -10.11 -8.16
C GLU A 15 -12.86 -10.95 -7.13
N TYR A 16 -12.58 -10.74 -5.84
CA TYR A 16 -13.37 -11.32 -4.76
C TYR A 16 -14.61 -10.48 -4.45
N ASN A 17 -14.51 -9.17 -4.65
CA ASN A 17 -15.59 -8.22 -4.46
C ASN A 17 -15.48 -7.18 -5.58
N ARG A 18 -16.50 -7.11 -6.41
CA ARG A 18 -16.48 -6.27 -7.60
C ARG A 18 -16.26 -4.79 -7.31
N GLU A 19 -16.95 -4.27 -6.30
CA GLU A 19 -16.80 -2.86 -5.90
C GLU A 19 -15.38 -2.54 -5.46
N ARG A 20 -14.77 -3.42 -4.68
CA ARG A 20 -13.39 -3.25 -4.21
C ARG A 20 -12.40 -3.31 -5.36
N THR A 21 -12.60 -4.21 -6.31
CA THR A 21 -11.76 -4.29 -7.51
C THR A 21 -11.90 -3.02 -8.35
N GLU A 22 -13.10 -2.52 -8.53
CA GLU A 22 -13.34 -1.27 -9.27
C GLU A 22 -12.66 -0.07 -8.61
N GLN A 23 -12.69 0.00 -7.27
CA GLN A 23 -12.00 1.07 -6.54
C GLN A 23 -10.48 0.95 -6.66
N ALA A 24 -9.94 -0.26 -6.61
CA ALA A 24 -8.52 -0.50 -6.83
C ALA A 24 -8.11 -0.11 -8.26
N ASP A 25 -8.87 -0.53 -9.26
CA ASP A 25 -8.64 -0.14 -10.65
C ASP A 25 -8.60 1.38 -10.81
N THR A 26 -9.58 2.07 -10.23
CA THR A 26 -9.67 3.53 -10.27
C THR A 26 -8.42 4.18 -9.66
N LEU A 27 -7.98 3.68 -8.51
CA LEU A 27 -6.78 4.20 -7.86
C LEU A 27 -5.55 4.08 -8.77
N PHE A 28 -5.31 2.89 -9.31
CA PHE A 28 -4.11 2.67 -10.14
C PHE A 28 -4.16 3.44 -11.45
N GLU A 29 -5.33 3.57 -12.08
CA GLU A 29 -5.52 4.40 -13.27
C GLU A 29 -5.14 5.87 -12.99
N ILE A 30 -5.62 6.42 -11.87
CA ILE A 30 -5.34 7.81 -11.50
C ILE A 30 -3.86 8.00 -11.19
N LEU A 31 -3.23 7.03 -10.53
CA LEU A 31 -1.80 7.10 -10.26
C LEU A 31 -0.99 7.12 -11.55
N GLU A 32 -1.37 6.29 -12.52
CA GLU A 32 -0.71 6.24 -13.82
C GLU A 32 -0.92 7.54 -14.60
N GLU A 33 -2.16 8.03 -14.69
CA GLU A 33 -2.50 9.27 -15.39
C GLU A 33 -1.76 10.50 -14.85
N ASN A 34 -1.52 10.53 -13.56
CA ASN A 34 -0.84 11.66 -12.90
C ASN A 34 0.66 11.40 -12.66
N GLU A 35 1.17 10.29 -13.15
CA GLU A 35 2.58 9.90 -13.02
C GLU A 35 3.06 9.91 -11.56
N ILE A 36 2.21 9.42 -10.64
CA ILE A 36 2.55 9.36 -9.22
C ILE A 36 3.34 8.08 -8.94
N PRO A 37 4.59 8.19 -8.49
CA PRO A 37 5.37 6.98 -8.18
C PRO A 37 4.84 6.28 -6.93
N ILE A 38 4.83 4.94 -7.00
CA ILE A 38 4.48 4.08 -5.88
C ILE A 38 5.76 3.70 -5.15
N LEU A 39 5.75 3.88 -3.84
CA LEU A 39 6.81 3.48 -2.94
C LEU A 39 6.28 2.40 -2.01
N GLU A 40 7.08 1.35 -1.77
CA GLU A 40 6.71 0.31 -0.81
C GLU A 40 7.89 -0.08 0.06
N PRO A 41 7.64 -0.51 1.30
CA PRO A 41 8.70 -1.15 2.08
C PRO A 41 9.04 -2.50 1.45
N LYS A 42 10.29 -2.95 1.56
CA LYS A 42 10.68 -4.24 0.96
C LYS A 42 9.87 -5.43 1.46
N VAL A 43 9.32 -5.36 2.65
CA VAL A 43 8.43 -6.42 3.18
C VAL A 43 7.21 -6.63 2.29
N PHE A 44 6.80 -5.63 1.52
CA PHE A 44 5.73 -5.76 0.52
C PHE A 44 5.99 -6.93 -0.43
N ARG A 45 7.24 -7.13 -0.85
CA ARG A 45 7.60 -8.21 -1.78
C ARG A 45 7.28 -9.57 -1.19
N VAL A 46 7.62 -9.76 0.08
CA VAL A 46 7.35 -11.02 0.80
C VAL A 46 5.85 -11.23 0.97
N GLU A 47 5.15 -10.17 1.34
CA GLU A 47 3.71 -10.24 1.54
C GLU A 47 2.96 -10.54 0.24
N LEU A 48 3.29 -9.85 -0.84
CA LEU A 48 2.63 -10.06 -2.12
C LEU A 48 2.88 -11.46 -2.67
N ILE A 49 4.14 -11.92 -2.70
CA ILE A 49 4.42 -13.25 -3.24
C ILE A 49 3.75 -14.34 -2.40
N GLY A 50 3.72 -14.18 -1.08
CA GLY A 50 3.01 -15.12 -0.18
C GLY A 50 1.53 -15.20 -0.48
N GLN A 51 0.88 -14.07 -0.73
CA GLN A 51 -0.53 -14.01 -1.09
C GLN A 51 -0.81 -14.65 -2.46
N LEU A 52 0.07 -14.41 -3.43
CA LEU A 52 -0.09 -14.93 -4.79
C LEU A 52 0.06 -16.46 -4.86
N VAL A 53 1.05 -17.04 -4.18
CA VAL A 53 1.27 -18.49 -4.22
C VAL A 53 0.18 -19.29 -3.53
N ARG A 54 -0.61 -18.69 -2.66
CA ARG A 54 -1.80 -19.32 -2.07
C ARG A 54 -2.93 -19.47 -3.08
N ARG A 55 -2.93 -18.70 -4.16
CA ARG A 55 -4.05 -18.57 -5.10
C ARG A 55 -3.70 -19.02 -6.52
N LYS A 56 -2.43 -19.07 -6.87
CA LYS A 56 -1.92 -19.40 -8.20
C LYS A 56 -0.75 -20.38 -8.08
N ASN A 57 -0.41 -21.06 -9.16
CA ASN A 57 0.82 -21.84 -9.16
C ASN A 57 2.04 -20.92 -9.05
N LYS A 58 3.17 -21.47 -8.63
CA LYS A 58 4.37 -20.69 -8.31
C LYS A 58 4.92 -19.91 -9.51
N ASP A 59 4.88 -20.48 -10.71
CA ASP A 59 5.41 -19.83 -11.90
C ASP A 59 4.57 -18.60 -12.27
N ILE A 60 3.25 -18.73 -12.24
CA ILE A 60 2.33 -17.62 -12.51
C ILE A 60 2.47 -16.57 -11.41
N ALA A 61 2.52 -16.99 -10.14
CA ALA A 61 2.65 -16.08 -9.02
C ALA A 61 3.92 -15.22 -9.13
N LEU A 62 5.06 -15.85 -9.46
CA LEU A 62 6.32 -15.15 -9.62
C LEU A 62 6.26 -14.16 -10.80
N THR A 63 5.70 -14.56 -11.92
CA THR A 63 5.56 -13.70 -13.10
C THR A 63 4.72 -12.45 -12.80
N VAL A 64 3.59 -12.64 -12.12
CA VAL A 64 2.71 -11.52 -11.72
C VAL A 64 3.43 -10.61 -10.74
N ALA A 65 4.07 -11.16 -9.71
CA ALA A 65 4.79 -10.39 -8.71
C ALA A 65 5.91 -9.54 -9.33
N GLU A 66 6.73 -10.13 -10.19
CA GLU A 66 7.85 -9.43 -10.84
C GLU A 66 7.38 -8.27 -11.71
N LYS A 67 6.23 -8.42 -12.36
CA LYS A 67 5.64 -7.34 -13.16
C LYS A 67 5.32 -6.13 -12.27
N PHE A 68 4.70 -6.34 -11.12
CA PHE A 68 4.43 -5.25 -10.18
C PHE A 68 5.73 -4.69 -9.58
N PHE A 69 6.66 -5.55 -9.20
CA PHE A 69 7.92 -5.11 -8.59
C PHE A 69 8.73 -4.21 -9.52
N SER A 70 8.66 -4.42 -10.82
CA SER A 70 9.38 -3.59 -11.79
C SER A 70 8.88 -2.14 -11.86
N GLU A 71 7.67 -1.89 -11.40
CA GLU A 71 7.03 -0.57 -11.44
C GLU A 71 7.02 0.15 -10.10
N ILE A 72 7.56 -0.47 -9.04
CA ILE A 72 7.51 0.03 -7.68
C ILE A 72 8.91 0.43 -7.21
N ASN A 73 9.00 1.54 -6.48
CA ASN A 73 10.21 1.95 -5.79
C ASN A 73 10.19 1.36 -4.39
N PHE A 74 11.28 0.71 -3.98
CA PHE A 74 11.34 0.07 -2.67
C PHE A 74 12.27 0.81 -1.72
N ILE A 75 11.88 0.87 -0.45
CA ILE A 75 12.71 1.35 0.64
C ILE A 75 13.11 0.15 1.51
N ASP A 76 14.41 0.09 1.88
CA ASP A 76 14.91 -1.01 2.71
C ASP A 76 14.29 -0.97 4.10
N ASN A 77 13.93 -2.15 4.62
CA ASN A 77 13.39 -2.25 5.97
C ASN A 77 14.39 -1.72 7.02
N SER A 78 15.70 -1.83 6.77
CA SER A 78 16.72 -1.30 7.67
C SER A 78 16.63 0.23 7.83
N GLU A 79 16.21 0.95 6.80
CA GLU A 79 16.05 2.41 6.85
C GLU A 79 14.85 2.83 7.69
N ILE A 80 13.83 1.99 7.76
CA ILE A 80 12.55 2.34 8.41
C ILE A 80 12.29 1.55 9.70
N TYR A 81 13.19 0.63 10.05
CA TYR A 81 12.99 -0.26 11.20
C TYR A 81 12.72 0.49 12.51
N ASN A 82 13.53 1.48 12.84
CA ASN A 82 13.38 2.21 14.10
C ASN A 82 12.04 2.98 14.16
N VAL A 83 11.62 3.55 13.04
CA VAL A 83 10.33 4.25 12.95
C VAL A 83 9.19 3.24 13.04
N ALA A 84 9.30 2.10 12.38
CA ALA A 84 8.29 1.04 12.47
C ALA A 84 8.15 0.52 13.91
N PHE A 85 9.27 0.35 14.60
CA PHE A 85 9.25 -0.02 16.02
C PHE A 85 8.49 1.00 16.86
N LEU A 86 8.78 2.28 16.65
CA LEU A 86 8.11 3.37 17.39
C LEU A 86 6.60 3.40 17.09
N ILE A 87 6.22 3.22 15.83
CA ILE A 87 4.81 3.17 15.43
C ILE A 87 4.08 2.02 16.14
N ALA A 88 4.67 0.83 16.11
CA ALA A 88 4.11 -0.33 16.80
C ALA A 88 3.96 -0.08 18.30
N PHE A 89 4.97 0.54 18.92
CA PHE A 89 4.97 0.88 20.34
C PHE A 89 3.86 1.89 20.70
N GLU A 90 3.73 2.94 19.90
CA GLU A 90 2.77 4.01 20.19
C GLU A 90 1.33 3.69 19.80
N THR A 91 1.12 2.89 18.75
CA THR A 91 -0.21 2.65 18.18
C THR A 91 -0.72 1.23 18.38
N GLY A 92 0.15 0.27 18.73
CA GLY A 92 -0.21 -1.14 18.79
C GLY A 92 -0.42 -1.77 17.42
N SER A 93 0.06 -1.15 16.34
CA SER A 93 -0.05 -1.71 14.99
C SER A 93 0.67 -3.03 14.86
N ARG A 94 0.14 -3.91 14.01
CA ARG A 94 0.83 -5.15 13.65
C ARG A 94 2.15 -4.83 12.95
N ALA A 95 3.10 -5.76 13.04
CA ALA A 95 4.47 -5.56 12.53
C ALA A 95 4.49 -5.08 11.06
N ILE A 96 3.81 -5.81 10.17
CA ILE A 96 3.81 -5.48 8.74
C ILE A 96 3.16 -4.11 8.50
N ASP A 97 2.02 -3.84 9.13
CA ASP A 97 1.34 -2.55 9.01
C ASP A 97 2.24 -1.40 9.43
N SER A 98 3.04 -1.60 10.47
CA SER A 98 3.99 -0.60 10.96
C SER A 98 5.05 -0.24 9.93
N PHE A 99 5.50 -1.20 9.12
CA PHE A 99 6.46 -0.93 8.06
C PHE A 99 5.86 -0.07 6.94
N TYR A 100 4.60 -0.29 6.56
CA TYR A 100 3.93 0.57 5.58
C TYR A 100 3.79 1.99 6.08
N ILE A 101 3.36 2.15 7.33
CA ILE A 101 3.22 3.48 7.95
C ILE A 101 4.58 4.17 8.05
N ALA A 102 5.62 3.43 8.44
CA ALA A 102 6.98 3.97 8.54
C ALA A 102 7.52 4.46 7.19
N ALA A 103 7.30 3.69 6.13
CA ALA A 103 7.69 4.11 4.78
C ALA A 103 7.03 5.43 4.40
N SER A 104 5.73 5.54 4.65
CA SER A 104 4.97 6.77 4.41
C SER A 104 5.52 7.95 5.21
N LYS A 105 5.79 7.73 6.49
CA LYS A 105 6.29 8.78 7.39
C LYS A 105 7.65 9.32 6.96
N ILE A 106 8.59 8.42 6.69
CA ILE A 106 9.96 8.80 6.33
C ILE A 106 10.03 9.52 5.00
N LYS A 107 9.24 9.08 4.02
CA LYS A 107 9.25 9.65 2.67
C LYS A 107 8.18 10.73 2.49
N ASN A 108 7.47 11.08 3.52
CA ASN A 108 6.37 12.05 3.45
C ASN A 108 5.39 11.73 2.34
N ALA A 109 5.04 10.46 2.22
CA ALA A 109 4.10 9.93 1.23
C ALA A 109 2.73 9.70 1.87
N ILE A 110 1.67 9.76 1.08
CA ILE A 110 0.35 9.37 1.57
C ILE A 110 0.26 7.84 1.59
N LEU A 111 -0.55 7.31 2.51
CA LEU A 111 -0.85 5.88 2.61
C LEU A 111 -2.30 5.64 2.20
N VAL A 112 -2.52 4.67 1.32
CA VAL A 112 -3.86 4.22 0.94
C VAL A 112 -4.00 2.74 1.26
N SER A 113 -5.06 2.39 1.97
CA SER A 113 -5.32 1.02 2.42
C SER A 113 -6.82 0.72 2.44
N ILE A 114 -7.17 -0.55 2.41
CA ILE A 114 -8.51 -1.04 2.70
C ILE A 114 -8.63 -1.62 4.12
N ASP A 115 -7.60 -1.46 4.93
CA ASP A 115 -7.61 -1.83 6.35
C ASP A 115 -7.81 -0.57 7.19
N LYS A 116 -9.02 -0.41 7.73
CA LYS A 116 -9.40 0.76 8.50
C LYS A 116 -8.54 0.96 9.74
N ILE A 117 -8.15 -0.13 10.40
CA ILE A 117 -7.31 -0.07 11.60
C ILE A 117 -5.93 0.46 11.24
N GLN A 118 -5.35 0.01 10.13
CA GLN A 118 -4.06 0.52 9.65
C GLN A 118 -4.13 2.03 9.35
N VAL A 119 -5.19 2.47 8.69
CA VAL A 119 -5.40 3.89 8.38
C VAL A 119 -5.50 4.72 9.66
N GLU A 120 -6.26 4.25 10.65
CA GLU A 120 -6.40 4.94 11.93
C GLU A 120 -5.07 5.04 12.67
N SER A 121 -4.28 3.97 12.68
CA SER A 121 -2.94 3.96 13.30
C SER A 121 -2.00 4.93 12.58
N ALA A 122 -2.03 4.97 11.26
CA ALA A 122 -1.24 5.90 10.46
C ALA A 122 -1.58 7.36 10.81
N ARG A 123 -2.86 7.67 10.89
CA ARG A 123 -3.33 9.02 11.24
C ARG A 123 -2.89 9.42 12.65
N LYS A 124 -2.96 8.51 13.61
CA LYS A 124 -2.46 8.76 14.99
C LYS A 124 -0.98 9.12 15.01
N PHE A 125 -0.20 8.53 14.11
CA PHE A 125 1.24 8.80 14.00
C PHE A 125 1.56 10.03 13.14
N GLY A 126 0.55 10.72 12.64
CA GLY A 126 0.72 11.93 11.84
C GLY A 126 0.98 11.68 10.36
N VAL A 127 0.63 10.50 9.86
CA VAL A 127 0.72 10.16 8.43
C VAL A 127 -0.60 10.48 7.76
N GLU A 128 -0.54 11.15 6.60
CA GLU A 128 -1.72 11.35 5.76
C GLU A 128 -2.12 10.00 5.17
N ALA A 129 -3.28 9.51 5.54
CA ALA A 129 -3.74 8.17 5.15
C ALA A 129 -5.22 8.19 4.80
N TYR A 130 -5.61 7.32 3.86
CA TYR A 130 -6.98 7.21 3.37
C TYR A 130 -7.46 5.77 3.37
N TYR A 131 -8.68 5.58 3.85
CA TYR A 131 -9.37 4.31 3.77
C TYR A 131 -10.12 4.24 2.44
N LEU A 132 -9.57 3.50 1.48
CA LEU A 132 -10.03 3.52 0.08
C LEU A 132 -11.53 3.20 -0.07
N LEU A 133 -12.05 2.27 0.71
CA LEU A 133 -13.43 1.81 0.54
C LEU A 133 -14.47 2.90 0.83
N GLU A 134 -14.16 3.85 1.70
CA GLU A 134 -15.07 4.95 2.06
C GLU A 134 -14.60 6.30 1.53
N GLU A 135 -13.33 6.43 1.17
CA GLU A 135 -12.73 7.72 0.84
C GLU A 135 -12.15 7.79 -0.57
N CYS A 136 -12.65 6.94 -1.47
CA CYS A 136 -12.15 6.88 -2.86
C CYS A 136 -12.16 8.25 -3.55
N GLU A 137 -13.23 9.03 -3.39
CA GLU A 137 -13.33 10.37 -3.99
C GLU A 137 -12.33 11.36 -3.38
N LYS A 138 -12.06 11.26 -2.09
CA LYS A 138 -11.04 12.08 -1.42
C LYS A 138 -9.64 11.76 -1.96
N VAL A 139 -9.35 10.48 -2.17
CA VAL A 139 -8.08 10.04 -2.75
C VAL A 139 -7.91 10.59 -4.16
N LYS A 140 -8.96 10.51 -4.98
CA LYS A 140 -8.96 11.06 -6.36
C LYS A 140 -8.61 12.55 -6.35
N LYS A 141 -9.27 13.33 -5.52
CA LYS A 141 -9.00 14.77 -5.39
C LYS A 141 -7.58 15.04 -4.94
N ARG A 142 -7.10 14.29 -3.95
CA ARG A 142 -5.76 14.46 -3.39
C ARG A 142 -4.68 14.20 -4.43
N ILE A 143 -4.83 13.14 -5.22
CA ILE A 143 -3.89 12.80 -6.29
C ILE A 143 -3.96 13.83 -7.42
N SER A 144 -5.15 14.24 -7.82
CA SER A 144 -5.34 15.24 -8.88
C SER A 144 -4.73 16.60 -8.52
N ASN A 145 -4.63 16.92 -7.23
CA ASN A 145 -3.99 18.15 -6.75
C ASN A 145 -2.47 17.99 -6.59
N ARG A 146 -1.92 16.92 -7.10
CA ARG A 146 -0.49 16.56 -7.11
C ARG A 146 0.15 16.51 -5.72
N ILE A 147 0.48 15.32 -5.35
CA ILE A 147 1.24 15.05 -4.13
C ILE A 147 2.74 14.98 -4.39
#